data_f46751ca886c59973d6373aa122dc9c0
#
_entry.id   f46751ca886c59973d6373aa122dc9c0
#
_cell.length_a   1.000
_cell.length_b   1.000
_cell.length_c   1.000
_cell.angle_alpha   90.00
_cell.angle_beta   90.00
_cell.angle_gamma   90.00
#
_symmetry.space_group_name_H-M   'P 1'
#
loop_
_entity.id
_entity.type
_entity.pdbx_description
1 polymer ?
#
loop_
_entity_poly.entity_id
_entity_poly.type
_entity_poly.pdbx_seq_one_letter_code
_entity_poly.pdbx_strand_id
1 'polypeptide(L)'
;MKVRLKSIAILLVSISVFTGCFKWGSRAYDRFPETIALDKNYFYEGKVIIVGAGASGLAAARILERNNINYEILEATDRYGGRLQKDTLLADFPIDLGAEWIHNQPGILNKLIGLPGDWTSEELLPYSIDSVFSWDGIDYVQTEKEELDAFFNFFPEYKFKSSTWFDYVDDNFARHVKHKIRFNTPVSEIDYSSNKVILKTKDGVEHVADKVLVTVSIGVLKANVIKFNPELSNKKTRAINRVEFLPGFKLAMKFSEKFYPDAIIFDSDIGDHGYY
;
A
#
# COMPACT_ATOMS: atom_id res chain seq x y z
N MET A 1 -9.43 -31.40 30.43
CA MET A 1 -8.65 -30.22 30.82
C MET A 1 -7.36 -30.10 30.03
N LYS A 2 -7.36 -30.41 28.73
CA LYS A 2 -6.21 -30.29 27.82
C LYS A 2 -6.44 -29.37 26.59
N VAL A 3 -7.68 -28.83 26.47
CA VAL A 3 -8.10 -28.00 25.32
C VAL A 3 -7.61 -26.53 25.44
N ARG A 4 -7.45 -26.01 26.66
CA ARG A 4 -7.08 -24.61 26.89
C ARG A 4 -5.64 -24.21 26.46
N LEU A 5 -4.71 -25.15 26.38
CA LEU A 5 -3.33 -24.80 26.01
C LEU A 5 -3.12 -24.64 24.49
N LYS A 6 -3.93 -25.33 23.67
CA LYS A 6 -3.79 -25.23 22.19
C LYS A 6 -4.31 -23.89 21.65
N SER A 7 -5.46 -23.43 22.16
CA SER A 7 -6.07 -22.14 21.76
C SER A 7 -5.15 -20.94 22.08
N ILE A 8 -4.49 -20.98 23.26
CA ILE A 8 -3.54 -19.92 23.64
C ILE A 8 -2.30 -19.91 22.75
N ALA A 9 -1.82 -21.08 22.32
CA ALA A 9 -0.66 -21.17 21.43
C ALA A 9 -0.96 -20.64 20.00
N ILE A 10 -2.15 -20.90 19.49
CA ILE A 10 -2.60 -20.43 18.17
C ILE A 10 -2.80 -18.90 18.19
N LEU A 11 -3.41 -18.36 19.23
CA LEU A 11 -3.55 -16.90 19.39
C LEU A 11 -2.19 -16.20 19.52
N LEU A 12 -1.23 -16.81 20.24
CA LEU A 12 0.12 -16.26 20.37
C LEU A 12 0.91 -16.29 19.04
N VAL A 13 0.68 -17.26 18.17
CA VAL A 13 1.31 -17.32 16.86
C VAL A 13 0.67 -16.31 15.90
N SER A 14 -0.67 -16.20 15.87
CA SER A 14 -1.34 -15.15 15.08
C SER A 14 -0.99 -13.75 15.58
N ILE A 15 -0.93 -13.51 16.90
CA ILE A 15 -0.48 -12.24 17.48
C ILE A 15 0.99 -11.95 17.11
N SER A 16 1.87 -12.93 17.03
CA SER A 16 3.27 -12.70 16.70
C SER A 16 3.48 -12.29 15.24
N VAL A 17 2.62 -12.73 14.33
CA VAL A 17 2.68 -12.33 12.91
C VAL A 17 2.05 -10.96 12.69
N PHE A 18 0.89 -10.70 13.30
CA PHE A 18 0.29 -9.36 13.31
C PHE A 18 1.17 -8.34 14.07
N THR A 19 1.85 -8.74 15.15
CA THR A 19 2.77 -7.85 15.86
C THR A 19 4.00 -7.47 15.04
N GLY A 20 4.39 -8.26 14.04
CA GLY A 20 5.44 -7.89 13.09
C GLY A 20 5.05 -6.69 12.23
N CYS A 21 3.90 -6.74 11.58
CA CYS A 21 3.33 -5.61 10.83
C CYS A 21 2.95 -4.45 11.75
N PHE A 22 2.40 -4.73 12.94
CA PHE A 22 1.95 -3.73 13.89
C PHE A 22 3.11 -3.01 14.60
N LYS A 23 4.17 -3.69 15.02
CA LYS A 23 5.37 -3.01 15.54
C LYS A 23 5.99 -2.06 14.52
N TRP A 24 5.81 -2.34 13.25
CA TRP A 24 6.23 -1.43 12.19
C TRP A 24 5.24 -0.27 12.00
N GLY A 25 3.95 -0.54 12.03
CA GLY A 25 2.88 0.45 11.91
C GLY A 25 2.86 1.43 13.09
N SER A 26 2.88 0.96 14.34
CA SER A 26 2.89 1.83 15.52
C SER A 26 4.15 2.68 15.63
N ARG A 27 5.34 2.12 15.32
CA ARG A 27 6.58 2.91 15.27
C ARG A 27 6.62 3.90 14.10
N ALA A 28 5.89 3.63 13.02
CA ALA A 28 5.72 4.58 11.93
C ALA A 28 4.77 5.71 12.33
N TYR A 29 3.69 5.39 13.04
CA TYR A 29 2.72 6.37 13.54
C TYR A 29 3.36 7.40 14.48
N ASP A 30 4.15 6.94 15.44
CA ASP A 30 4.89 7.81 16.38
C ASP A 30 5.98 8.66 15.70
N ARG A 31 6.35 8.34 14.46
CA ARG A 31 7.38 9.03 13.68
C ARG A 31 6.84 9.89 12.55
N PHE A 32 5.54 9.89 12.29
CA PHE A 32 4.98 10.86 11.36
C PHE A 32 5.13 12.25 11.97
N PRO A 33 5.87 13.16 11.35
CA PRO A 33 5.90 14.53 11.79
C PRO A 33 4.47 15.06 11.82
N GLU A 34 4.15 15.87 12.82
CA GLU A 34 2.81 16.45 13.01
C GLU A 34 2.31 17.24 11.80
N THR A 35 3.21 17.57 10.88
CA THR A 35 2.92 18.25 9.62
C THR A 35 3.45 17.42 8.45
N ILE A 36 2.55 16.94 7.60
CA ILE A 36 2.94 16.34 6.33
C ILE A 36 3.48 17.45 5.43
N ALA A 37 4.47 17.09 4.62
CA ALA A 37 5.21 17.99 3.73
C ALA A 37 4.33 18.80 2.74
N LEU A 38 3.03 18.51 2.66
CA LEU A 38 2.08 19.26 1.83
C LEU A 38 1.93 20.73 2.24
N ASP A 39 2.22 21.07 3.52
CA ASP A 39 2.08 22.44 4.02
C ASP A 39 3.35 23.29 3.85
N LYS A 40 4.45 22.67 3.43
CA LYS A 40 5.73 23.36 3.25
C LYS A 40 5.86 23.89 1.83
N ASN A 41 6.38 25.09 1.73
CA ASN A 41 6.79 25.65 0.43
C ASN A 41 8.20 25.18 0.11
N TYR A 42 8.34 24.53 -1.03
CA TYR A 42 9.61 24.09 -1.57
C TYR A 42 9.92 24.90 -2.82
N PHE A 43 11.18 25.27 -2.97
CA PHE A 43 11.66 25.94 -4.17
C PHE A 43 12.70 25.06 -4.89
N TYR A 44 12.50 24.81 -6.16
CA TYR A 44 13.44 24.08 -7.00
C TYR A 44 13.23 24.43 -8.48
N GLU A 45 14.27 24.89 -9.17
CA GLU A 45 14.19 25.32 -10.56
C GLU A 45 14.42 24.18 -11.58
N GLY A 46 14.92 23.04 -11.13
CA GLY A 46 15.20 21.89 -12.00
C GLY A 46 13.96 21.07 -12.35
N LYS A 47 14.12 20.18 -13.32
CA LYS A 47 13.10 19.19 -13.68
C LYS A 47 13.23 17.93 -12.84
N VAL A 48 12.11 17.41 -12.34
CA VAL A 48 12.03 16.13 -11.62
C VAL A 48 11.29 15.11 -12.49
N ILE A 49 11.82 13.90 -12.63
CA ILE A 49 11.06 12.78 -13.20
C ILE A 49 10.69 11.81 -12.07
N ILE A 50 9.41 11.44 -12.03
CA ILE A 50 8.88 10.42 -11.12
C ILE A 50 8.68 9.13 -11.92
N VAL A 51 9.24 8.02 -11.46
CA VAL A 51 9.07 6.71 -12.07
C VAL A 51 8.04 5.93 -11.27
N GLY A 52 6.86 5.74 -11.86
CA GLY A 52 5.70 5.08 -11.30
C GLY A 52 4.60 6.05 -10.86
N ALA A 53 3.37 5.80 -11.34
CA ALA A 53 2.15 6.52 -10.97
C ALA A 53 1.32 5.77 -9.91
N GLY A 54 1.95 5.06 -8.99
CA GLY A 54 1.30 4.51 -7.80
C GLY A 54 1.06 5.59 -6.74
N ALA A 55 0.44 5.25 -5.61
CA ALA A 55 0.11 6.19 -4.53
C ALA A 55 1.29 7.08 -4.12
N SER A 56 2.49 6.51 -3.96
CA SER A 56 3.70 7.28 -3.60
C SER A 56 4.12 8.29 -4.67
N GLY A 57 4.07 7.89 -5.95
CA GLY A 57 4.41 8.78 -7.06
C GLY A 57 3.40 9.92 -7.22
N LEU A 58 2.11 9.60 -7.08
CA LEU A 58 1.02 10.59 -7.13
C LEU A 58 1.10 11.59 -5.98
N ALA A 59 1.39 11.12 -4.75
CA ALA A 59 1.57 11.99 -3.60
C ALA A 59 2.79 12.92 -3.77
N ALA A 60 3.91 12.39 -4.25
CA ALA A 60 5.09 13.19 -4.56
C ALA A 60 4.80 14.22 -5.65
N ALA A 61 4.13 13.82 -6.73
CA ALA A 61 3.73 14.71 -7.81
C ALA A 61 2.84 15.85 -7.30
N ARG A 62 1.90 15.57 -6.39
CA ARG A 62 1.03 16.56 -5.77
C ARG A 62 1.82 17.63 -5.00
N ILE A 63 2.89 17.23 -4.31
CA ILE A 63 3.79 18.17 -3.62
C ILE A 63 4.51 19.06 -4.64
N LEU A 64 5.03 18.47 -5.71
CA LEU A 64 5.73 19.22 -6.76
C LEU A 64 4.79 20.20 -7.46
N GLU A 65 3.58 19.78 -7.79
CA GLU A 65 2.54 20.61 -8.43
C GLU A 65 2.19 21.81 -7.54
N ARG A 66 1.94 21.61 -6.25
CA ARG A 66 1.63 22.72 -5.32
C ARG A 66 2.74 23.74 -5.17
N ASN A 67 3.97 23.34 -5.42
CA ASN A 67 5.14 24.20 -5.34
C ASN A 67 5.61 24.73 -6.71
N ASN A 68 4.86 24.52 -7.78
CA ASN A 68 5.19 24.92 -9.14
C ASN A 68 6.57 24.39 -9.61
N ILE A 69 6.98 23.23 -9.10
CA ILE A 69 8.21 22.57 -9.52
C ILE A 69 7.96 21.82 -10.84
N ASN A 70 8.84 21.97 -11.82
CA ASN A 70 8.69 21.27 -13.09
C ASN A 70 8.90 19.76 -12.92
N TYR A 71 7.91 18.95 -13.35
CA TYR A 71 8.00 17.48 -13.27
C TYR A 71 7.22 16.79 -14.38
N GLU A 72 7.49 15.51 -14.56
CA GLU A 72 6.66 14.54 -15.29
C GLU A 72 6.66 13.19 -14.57
N ILE A 73 5.67 12.37 -14.84
CA ILE A 73 5.53 11.02 -14.29
C ILE A 73 5.59 10.02 -15.44
N LEU A 74 6.48 9.03 -15.34
CA LEU A 74 6.57 7.93 -16.31
C LEU A 74 5.93 6.67 -15.67
N GLU A 75 4.85 6.21 -16.26
CA GLU A 75 4.10 5.02 -15.80
C GLU A 75 4.21 3.92 -16.86
N ALA A 76 4.54 2.73 -16.39
CA ALA A 76 4.77 1.59 -17.26
C ALA A 76 3.49 1.02 -17.89
N THR A 77 2.36 1.20 -17.25
CA THR A 77 1.06 0.68 -17.66
C THR A 77 0.16 1.76 -18.27
N ASP A 78 -1.04 1.40 -18.66
CA ASP A 78 -2.06 2.30 -19.21
C ASP A 78 -2.92 2.97 -18.12
N ARG A 79 -2.63 2.72 -16.83
CA ARG A 79 -3.39 3.26 -15.70
C ARG A 79 -2.48 3.75 -14.56
N TYR A 80 -2.97 4.68 -13.76
CA TYR A 80 -2.37 5.06 -12.47
C TYR A 80 -2.99 4.28 -11.31
N GLY A 81 -2.47 4.51 -10.11
CA GLY A 81 -2.91 3.88 -8.87
C GLY A 81 -2.02 2.70 -8.44
N GLY A 82 -1.34 2.03 -9.38
CA GLY A 82 -0.49 0.88 -9.05
C GLY A 82 -1.28 -0.25 -8.37
N ARG A 83 -0.99 -0.53 -7.09
CA ARG A 83 -1.69 -1.53 -6.26
C ARG A 83 -3.03 -1.04 -5.68
N LEU A 84 -3.48 0.15 -6.05
CA LEU A 84 -4.83 0.63 -5.79
C LEU A 84 -5.67 0.36 -7.03
N GLN A 85 -6.73 -0.34 -6.87
CA GLN A 85 -7.71 -0.64 -7.92
C GLN A 85 -9.06 -0.92 -7.28
N LYS A 86 -10.13 -0.52 -7.93
CA LYS A 86 -11.50 -0.80 -7.49
C LYS A 86 -12.29 -1.53 -8.55
N ASP A 87 -13.28 -2.27 -8.11
CA ASP A 87 -14.37 -2.79 -8.93
C ASP A 87 -15.70 -2.14 -8.52
N THR A 88 -16.54 -1.83 -9.49
CA THR A 88 -17.86 -1.22 -9.28
C THR A 88 -18.98 -2.01 -9.98
N LEU A 89 -18.67 -3.20 -10.48
CA LEU A 89 -19.61 -4.01 -11.26
C LEU A 89 -20.13 -5.22 -10.48
N LEU A 90 -19.32 -5.74 -9.56
CA LEU A 90 -19.63 -6.96 -8.84
C LEU A 90 -20.70 -6.76 -7.76
N ALA A 91 -20.68 -5.61 -7.08
CA ALA A 91 -21.60 -5.27 -5.98
C ALA A 91 -22.23 -3.87 -6.16
N ASP A 92 -23.19 -3.54 -5.31
CA ASP A 92 -23.87 -2.23 -5.30
C ASP A 92 -23.02 -1.13 -4.64
N PHE A 93 -21.84 -1.51 -4.15
CA PHE A 93 -20.83 -0.64 -3.55
C PHE A 93 -19.46 -0.93 -4.18
N PRO A 94 -18.53 0.02 -4.17
CA PRO A 94 -17.21 -0.19 -4.73
C PRO A 94 -16.38 -1.15 -3.86
N ILE A 95 -15.63 -2.03 -4.51
CA ILE A 95 -14.77 -3.03 -3.88
C ILE A 95 -13.31 -2.67 -4.14
N ASP A 96 -12.49 -2.58 -3.07
CA ASP A 96 -11.06 -2.48 -3.20
C ASP A 96 -10.44 -3.81 -3.67
N LEU A 97 -9.92 -3.84 -4.89
CA LEU A 97 -9.16 -4.98 -5.43
C LEU A 97 -7.68 -4.96 -5.04
N GLY A 98 -7.23 -3.88 -4.42
CA GLY A 98 -5.87 -3.67 -3.94
C GLY A 98 -5.81 -3.46 -2.43
N ALA A 99 -5.17 -2.38 -1.98
CA ALA A 99 -5.21 -1.96 -0.59
C ALA A 99 -6.65 -1.67 -0.17
N GLU A 100 -7.02 -2.12 1.02
CA GLU A 100 -8.40 -2.07 1.50
C GLU A 100 -8.49 -1.52 2.92
N TRP A 101 -7.56 -1.90 3.80
CA TRP A 101 -7.63 -1.61 5.21
C TRP A 101 -6.96 -0.29 5.59
N ILE A 102 -7.51 0.37 6.59
CA ILE A 102 -6.92 1.51 7.29
C ILE A 102 -6.49 0.99 8.66
N HIS A 103 -5.22 0.56 8.77
CA HIS A 103 -4.61 0.01 9.98
C HIS A 103 -4.18 1.12 10.95
N ASN A 104 -4.97 2.17 11.08
CA ASN A 104 -4.63 3.34 11.87
C ASN A 104 -5.88 4.10 12.29
N GLN A 105 -5.71 5.09 13.18
CA GLN A 105 -6.81 5.97 13.52
C GLN A 105 -7.29 6.76 12.27
N PRO A 106 -8.61 6.99 12.14
CA PRO A 106 -9.20 7.66 10.95
C PRO A 106 -8.55 9.00 10.59
N GLY A 107 -8.08 9.75 11.57
CA GLY A 107 -7.40 11.03 11.37
C GLY A 107 -6.13 10.96 10.51
N ILE A 108 -5.56 9.75 10.26
CA ILE A 108 -4.44 9.58 9.33
C ILE A 108 -4.81 10.07 7.93
N LEU A 109 -6.06 9.91 7.50
CA LEU A 109 -6.50 10.35 6.17
C LEU A 109 -6.37 11.86 6.02
N ASN A 110 -6.80 12.64 7.01
CA ASN A 110 -6.60 14.08 6.99
C ASN A 110 -5.12 14.47 7.03
N LYS A 111 -4.32 13.80 7.85
CA LYS A 111 -2.88 14.05 7.93
C LYS A 111 -2.17 13.79 6.60
N LEU A 112 -2.58 12.77 5.83
CA LEU A 112 -2.03 12.47 4.51
C LEU A 112 -2.24 13.60 3.49
N ILE A 113 -3.27 14.41 3.66
CA ILE A 113 -3.56 15.56 2.78
C ILE A 113 -3.21 16.92 3.40
N GLY A 114 -2.52 16.91 4.54
CA GLY A 114 -2.05 18.13 5.20
C GLY A 114 -3.13 18.88 5.98
N LEU A 115 -4.22 18.23 6.36
CA LEU A 115 -5.24 18.80 7.22
C LEU A 115 -4.97 18.43 8.70
N PRO A 116 -5.21 19.36 9.62
CA PRO A 116 -5.06 19.11 11.04
C PRO A 116 -6.19 18.25 11.60
N GLY A 117 -5.95 17.62 12.75
CA GLY A 117 -6.96 16.93 13.54
C GLY A 117 -6.91 15.41 13.43
N ASP A 118 -7.62 14.78 14.36
CA ASP A 118 -7.73 13.32 14.49
C ASP A 118 -9.05 12.79 13.95
N TRP A 119 -9.69 13.54 13.06
CA TRP A 119 -10.94 13.20 12.37
C TRP A 119 -10.70 13.05 10.86
N THR A 120 -11.69 12.54 10.15
CA THR A 120 -11.75 12.51 8.69
C THR A 120 -13.17 12.81 8.22
N SER A 121 -13.31 13.39 7.04
CA SER A 121 -14.61 13.55 6.36
C SER A 121 -15.07 12.28 5.65
N GLU A 122 -14.18 11.29 5.52
CA GLU A 122 -14.51 10.02 4.91
C GLU A 122 -15.47 9.20 5.79
N GLU A 123 -16.50 8.61 5.18
CA GLU A 123 -17.34 7.64 5.87
C GLU A 123 -16.60 6.31 6.00
N LEU A 124 -16.29 5.94 7.23
CA LEU A 124 -15.56 4.72 7.55
C LEU A 124 -16.44 3.75 8.33
N LEU A 125 -16.25 2.47 8.07
CA LEU A 125 -16.77 1.37 8.86
C LEU A 125 -15.64 0.84 9.74
N PRO A 126 -15.81 0.79 11.07
CA PRO A 126 -14.92 0.02 11.91
C PRO A 126 -15.03 -1.45 11.49
N TYR A 127 -13.88 -2.10 11.39
CA TYR A 127 -13.87 -3.52 11.10
C TYR A 127 -14.05 -4.31 12.39
N SER A 128 -15.14 -5.03 12.45
CA SER A 128 -15.44 -5.99 13.51
C SER A 128 -16.07 -7.21 12.87
N ILE A 129 -15.57 -8.37 13.18
CA ILE A 129 -16.10 -9.65 12.71
C ILE A 129 -16.53 -10.48 13.92
N ASP A 130 -17.67 -11.16 13.79
CA ASP A 130 -18.28 -11.93 14.86
C ASP A 130 -17.96 -13.42 14.80
N SER A 131 -17.53 -13.90 13.64
CA SER A 131 -17.24 -15.31 13.42
C SER A 131 -15.98 -15.53 12.59
N VAL A 132 -14.94 -16.00 13.25
CA VAL A 132 -13.68 -16.39 12.62
C VAL A 132 -13.42 -17.86 12.87
N PHE A 133 -13.12 -18.59 11.82
CA PHE A 133 -12.68 -19.97 11.90
C PHE A 133 -11.24 -20.06 11.39
N SER A 134 -10.44 -20.86 12.09
CA SER A 134 -9.09 -21.24 11.63
C SER A 134 -9.10 -22.70 11.23
N TRP A 135 -8.51 -23.01 10.10
CA TRP A 135 -8.28 -24.38 9.65
C TRP A 135 -6.89 -24.82 10.09
N ASP A 136 -6.80 -25.85 10.93
CA ASP A 136 -5.52 -26.35 11.46
C ASP A 136 -4.93 -27.52 10.63
N GLY A 137 -5.53 -27.82 9.47
CA GLY A 137 -5.19 -28.95 8.62
C GLY A 137 -6.08 -30.17 8.83
N ILE A 138 -6.91 -30.19 9.86
CA ILE A 138 -7.80 -31.32 10.24
C ILE A 138 -9.23 -30.81 10.45
N ASP A 139 -9.40 -29.77 11.28
CA ASP A 139 -10.71 -29.27 11.69
C ASP A 139 -10.76 -27.74 11.63
N TYR A 140 -11.99 -27.20 11.57
CA TYR A 140 -12.26 -25.78 11.76
C TYR A 140 -12.41 -25.48 13.25
N VAL A 141 -11.58 -24.58 13.75
CA VAL A 141 -11.63 -24.10 15.13
C VAL A 141 -12.16 -22.67 15.13
N GLN A 142 -13.28 -22.44 15.81
CA GLN A 142 -13.84 -21.10 15.98
C GLN A 142 -13.06 -20.33 17.04
N THR A 143 -12.74 -19.07 16.74
CA THR A 143 -12.20 -18.14 17.73
C THR A 143 -13.32 -17.58 18.58
N GLU A 144 -13.14 -17.55 19.88
CA GLU A 144 -14.12 -17.01 20.81
C GLU A 144 -14.33 -15.51 20.62
N LYS A 145 -15.58 -15.04 20.75
CA LYS A 145 -15.93 -13.63 20.49
C LYS A 145 -15.17 -12.67 21.41
N GLU A 146 -14.98 -13.02 22.65
CA GLU A 146 -14.23 -12.21 23.62
C GLU A 146 -12.77 -11.99 23.20
N GLU A 147 -12.16 -12.98 22.55
CA GLU A 147 -10.80 -12.88 22.02
C GLU A 147 -10.76 -11.96 20.81
N LEU A 148 -11.76 -12.04 19.92
CA LEU A 148 -11.89 -11.16 18.76
C LEU A 148 -12.13 -9.71 19.19
N ASP A 149 -13.04 -9.48 20.14
CA ASP A 149 -13.34 -8.16 20.67
C ASP A 149 -12.09 -7.53 21.33
N ALA A 150 -11.34 -8.30 22.10
CA ALA A 150 -10.10 -7.85 22.71
C ALA A 150 -9.05 -7.48 21.63
N PHE A 151 -8.96 -8.28 20.57
CA PHE A 151 -8.04 -8.03 19.45
C PHE A 151 -8.40 -6.72 18.73
N PHE A 152 -9.65 -6.53 18.28
CA PHE A 152 -10.06 -5.34 17.55
C PHE A 152 -10.11 -4.07 18.41
N ASN A 153 -10.34 -4.19 19.71
CA ASN A 153 -10.20 -3.06 20.64
C ASN A 153 -8.74 -2.60 20.77
N PHE A 154 -7.79 -3.53 20.68
CA PHE A 154 -6.38 -3.22 20.76
C PHE A 154 -5.79 -2.78 19.40
N PHE A 155 -6.31 -3.34 18.30
CA PHE A 155 -5.90 -3.07 16.93
C PHE A 155 -7.10 -2.61 16.09
N PRO A 156 -7.55 -1.37 16.24
CA PRO A 156 -8.69 -0.88 15.48
C PRO A 156 -8.34 -0.78 14.00
N GLU A 157 -9.20 -1.34 13.17
CA GLU A 157 -9.11 -1.30 11.73
C GLU A 157 -10.38 -0.72 11.14
N TYR A 158 -10.24 -0.06 10.00
CA TYR A 158 -11.34 0.58 9.31
C TYR A 158 -11.33 0.27 7.82
N LYS A 159 -12.49 0.38 7.20
CA LYS A 159 -12.68 0.38 5.75
C LYS A 159 -13.47 1.61 5.33
N PHE A 160 -13.32 2.03 4.09
CA PHE A 160 -14.25 2.97 3.48
C PHE A 160 -15.63 2.33 3.34
N LYS A 161 -16.69 3.09 3.66
CA LYS A 161 -18.07 2.62 3.59
C LYS A 161 -18.64 2.67 2.18
N SER A 162 -18.44 3.79 1.49
CA SER A 162 -19.02 4.10 0.18
C SER A 162 -17.98 4.53 -0.85
N SER A 163 -16.70 4.46 -0.50
CA SER A 163 -15.54 4.88 -1.27
C SER A 163 -14.48 3.77 -1.23
N THR A 164 -13.30 4.02 -1.78
CA THR A 164 -12.17 3.12 -1.80
C THR A 164 -10.87 3.87 -1.60
N TRP A 165 -9.77 3.15 -1.31
CA TRP A 165 -8.43 3.74 -1.35
C TRP A 165 -8.10 4.35 -2.72
N PHE A 166 -8.60 3.74 -3.80
CA PHE A 166 -8.42 4.30 -5.14
C PHE A 166 -9.10 5.67 -5.25
N ASP A 167 -10.36 5.79 -4.80
CA ASP A 167 -11.11 7.06 -4.84
C ASP A 167 -10.42 8.12 -3.98
N TYR A 168 -10.03 7.76 -2.76
CA TYR A 168 -9.32 8.68 -1.87
C TYR A 168 -8.03 9.23 -2.51
N VAL A 169 -7.23 8.36 -3.15
CA VAL A 169 -5.99 8.77 -3.83
C VAL A 169 -6.28 9.54 -5.13
N ASP A 170 -7.34 9.18 -5.86
CA ASP A 170 -7.74 9.95 -7.04
C ASP A 170 -8.15 11.36 -6.66
N ASP A 171 -9.04 11.51 -5.69
CA ASP A 171 -9.61 12.78 -5.27
C ASP A 171 -8.56 13.74 -4.68
N ASN A 172 -7.65 13.22 -3.89
CA ASN A 172 -6.71 14.06 -3.16
C ASN A 172 -5.37 14.27 -3.88
N PHE A 173 -4.98 13.35 -4.77
CA PHE A 173 -3.67 13.39 -5.42
C PHE A 173 -3.77 13.32 -6.95
N ALA A 174 -4.31 12.23 -7.52
CA ALA A 174 -4.19 11.95 -8.94
C ALA A 174 -4.91 12.97 -9.83
N ARG A 175 -6.15 13.38 -9.50
CA ARG A 175 -6.93 14.34 -10.28
C ARG A 175 -6.19 15.65 -10.58
N HIS A 176 -5.28 16.04 -9.70
CA HIS A 176 -4.51 17.27 -9.80
C HIS A 176 -3.26 17.14 -10.67
N VAL A 177 -2.77 15.92 -10.88
CA VAL A 177 -1.47 15.65 -11.49
C VAL A 177 -1.52 14.72 -12.70
N LYS A 178 -2.67 14.08 -12.98
CA LYS A 178 -2.82 13.08 -14.04
C LYS A 178 -2.46 13.58 -15.43
N HIS A 179 -2.56 14.88 -15.68
CA HIS A 179 -2.18 15.51 -16.94
C HIS A 179 -0.66 15.49 -17.20
N LYS A 180 0.14 15.17 -16.17
CA LYS A 180 1.60 15.02 -16.24
C LYS A 180 2.05 13.56 -16.33
N ILE A 181 1.12 12.60 -16.40
CA ILE A 181 1.45 11.18 -16.51
C ILE A 181 1.64 10.81 -17.98
N ARG A 182 2.77 10.18 -18.27
CA ARG A 182 3.00 9.46 -19.53
C ARG A 182 2.81 7.99 -19.28
N PHE A 183 1.67 7.48 -19.73
CA PHE A 183 1.33 6.06 -19.67
C PHE A 183 2.11 5.25 -20.70
N ASN A 184 2.13 3.93 -20.55
CA ASN A 184 2.81 2.99 -21.44
C ASN A 184 4.28 3.36 -21.68
N THR A 185 4.93 3.90 -20.64
CA THR A 185 6.29 4.43 -20.69
C THR A 185 7.18 3.70 -19.68
N PRO A 186 7.46 2.39 -19.90
CA PRO A 186 8.24 1.58 -18.98
C PRO A 186 9.72 1.96 -19.03
N VAL A 187 10.23 2.52 -17.94
CA VAL A 187 11.66 2.85 -17.77
C VAL A 187 12.45 1.55 -17.63
N SER A 188 13.51 1.42 -18.43
CA SER A 188 14.43 0.26 -18.44
C SER A 188 15.82 0.59 -17.90
N GLU A 189 16.22 1.87 -17.90
CA GLU A 189 17.54 2.30 -17.41
C GLU A 189 17.44 3.70 -16.80
N ILE A 190 18.21 3.94 -15.75
CA ILE A 190 18.39 5.23 -15.10
C ILE A 190 19.89 5.49 -14.99
N ASP A 191 20.40 6.40 -15.83
CA ASP A 191 21.80 6.82 -15.80
C ASP A 191 21.92 8.16 -15.04
N TYR A 192 22.63 8.12 -13.91
CA TYR A 192 22.92 9.27 -13.06
C TYR A 192 24.44 9.47 -12.87
N SER A 193 25.23 9.04 -13.84
CA SER A 193 26.69 9.19 -13.84
C SER A 193 27.17 10.62 -14.10
N SER A 194 26.29 11.49 -14.59
CA SER A 194 26.57 12.90 -14.91
C SER A 194 25.74 13.86 -14.08
N ASN A 195 25.83 15.17 -14.36
CA ASN A 195 25.05 16.21 -13.69
C ASN A 195 23.56 16.17 -14.02
N LYS A 196 23.17 15.49 -15.08
CA LYS A 196 21.78 15.21 -15.44
C LYS A 196 21.50 13.72 -15.30
N VAL A 197 20.27 13.39 -15.00
CA VAL A 197 19.79 12.02 -15.00
C VAL A 197 19.13 11.73 -16.32
N ILE A 198 19.54 10.65 -16.99
CA ILE A 198 18.96 10.19 -18.25
C ILE A 198 18.19 8.90 -17.95
N LEU A 199 16.90 8.90 -18.25
CA LEU A 199 16.06 7.72 -18.16
C LEU A 199 15.78 7.19 -19.56
N LYS A 200 16.05 5.90 -19.81
CA LYS A 200 15.68 5.22 -21.05
C LYS A 200 14.47 4.35 -20.84
N THR A 201 13.57 4.40 -21.76
CA THR A 201 12.39 3.55 -21.81
C THR A 201 12.65 2.30 -22.64
N LYS A 202 11.78 1.29 -22.55
CA LYS A 202 11.96 0.02 -23.30
C LYS A 202 11.94 0.21 -24.83
N ASP A 203 11.26 1.24 -25.32
CA ASP A 203 11.22 1.63 -26.74
C ASP A 203 12.40 2.50 -27.17
N GLY A 204 13.35 2.78 -26.26
CA GLY A 204 14.59 3.51 -26.54
C GLY A 204 14.47 5.04 -26.44
N VAL A 205 13.32 5.57 -26.02
CA VAL A 205 13.16 7.02 -25.82
C VAL A 205 13.93 7.46 -24.57
N GLU A 206 14.62 8.60 -24.68
CA GLU A 206 15.36 9.20 -23.57
C GLU A 206 14.60 10.38 -22.97
N HIS A 207 14.57 10.40 -21.64
CA HIS A 207 14.02 11.49 -20.84
C HIS A 207 15.12 12.04 -19.94
N VAL A 208 15.30 13.37 -19.94
CA VAL A 208 16.35 14.05 -19.18
C VAL A 208 15.75 14.85 -18.03
N ALA A 209 16.35 14.72 -16.86
CA ALA A 209 15.95 15.44 -15.65
C ALA A 209 17.16 15.86 -14.81
N ASP A 210 16.91 16.72 -13.85
CA ASP A 210 17.89 17.09 -12.80
C ASP A 210 17.86 16.15 -11.62
N LYS A 211 16.67 15.62 -11.32
CA LYS A 211 16.43 14.64 -10.24
C LYS A 211 15.46 13.56 -10.71
N VAL A 212 15.61 12.39 -10.15
CA VAL A 212 14.67 11.29 -10.33
C VAL A 212 14.15 10.79 -8.98
N LEU A 213 12.87 10.54 -8.92
CA LEU A 213 12.22 9.88 -7.80
C LEU A 213 11.68 8.52 -8.26
N VAL A 214 12.25 7.44 -7.73
CA VAL A 214 11.86 6.09 -8.08
C VAL A 214 10.84 5.59 -7.05
N THR A 215 9.59 5.40 -7.48
CA THR A 215 8.47 5.00 -6.62
C THR A 215 7.87 3.64 -7.01
N VAL A 216 8.61 2.86 -7.76
CA VAL A 216 8.21 1.50 -8.13
C VAL A 216 8.18 0.56 -6.93
N SER A 217 7.44 -0.53 -7.03
CA SER A 217 7.37 -1.51 -5.96
C SER A 217 8.72 -2.18 -5.72
N ILE A 218 8.90 -2.71 -4.50
CA ILE A 218 10.10 -3.49 -4.15
C ILE A 218 10.26 -4.72 -5.05
N GLY A 219 9.15 -5.30 -5.54
CA GLY A 219 9.17 -6.41 -6.49
C GLY A 219 9.81 -6.02 -7.83
N VAL A 220 9.52 -4.81 -8.33
CA VAL A 220 10.15 -4.29 -9.55
C VAL A 220 11.67 -4.10 -9.35
N LEU A 221 12.07 -3.57 -8.18
CA LEU A 221 13.49 -3.42 -7.86
C LEU A 221 14.21 -4.78 -7.73
N LYS A 222 13.58 -5.78 -7.10
CA LYS A 222 14.12 -7.15 -7.00
C LYS A 222 14.23 -7.84 -8.35
N ALA A 223 13.31 -7.59 -9.25
CA ALA A 223 13.32 -8.17 -10.59
C ALA A 223 14.41 -7.58 -11.51
N ASN A 224 15.11 -6.52 -11.06
CA ASN A 224 16.19 -5.87 -11.79
C ASN A 224 15.81 -5.46 -13.24
N VAL A 225 14.53 -5.14 -13.45
CA VAL A 225 14.02 -4.71 -14.78
C VAL A 225 14.40 -3.28 -15.12
N ILE A 226 14.86 -2.50 -14.12
CA ILE A 226 15.42 -1.16 -14.30
C ILE A 226 16.92 -1.24 -13.98
N LYS A 227 17.75 -0.94 -14.96
CA LYS A 227 19.21 -0.84 -14.78
C LYS A 227 19.56 0.51 -14.17
N PHE A 228 20.51 0.54 -13.27
CA PHE A 228 21.04 1.76 -12.66
C PHE A 228 22.50 1.94 -13.08
N ASN A 229 22.85 3.12 -13.58
CA ASN A 229 24.22 3.51 -13.92
C ASN A 229 24.55 4.85 -13.24
N PRO A 230 25.53 4.88 -12.29
CA PRO A 230 26.25 3.75 -11.70
C PRO A 230 25.31 2.76 -11.01
N GLU A 231 25.81 1.55 -10.74
CA GLU A 231 25.05 0.55 -9.99
C GLU A 231 24.66 1.04 -8.60
N LEU A 232 23.53 0.57 -8.09
CA LEU A 232 23.12 0.85 -6.71
C LEU A 232 24.17 0.34 -5.72
N SER A 233 24.45 1.11 -4.69
CA SER A 233 25.40 0.70 -3.67
C SER A 233 25.02 -0.65 -3.04
N ASN A 234 26.04 -1.43 -2.63
CA ASN A 234 25.84 -2.71 -1.95
C ASN A 234 24.91 -2.61 -0.72
N LYS A 235 24.87 -1.44 -0.05
CA LYS A 235 23.95 -1.20 1.07
C LYS A 235 22.49 -1.17 0.59
N LYS A 236 22.21 -0.48 -0.53
CA LYS A 236 20.87 -0.39 -1.11
C LYS A 236 20.42 -1.75 -1.66
N THR A 237 21.27 -2.42 -2.43
CA THR A 237 20.97 -3.73 -3.01
C THR A 237 20.68 -4.78 -1.91
N ARG A 238 21.48 -4.79 -0.83
CA ARG A 238 21.19 -5.66 0.31
C ARG A 238 19.87 -5.31 1.00
N ALA A 239 19.55 -4.03 1.15
CA ALA A 239 18.28 -3.60 1.74
C ALA A 239 17.09 -4.05 0.89
N ILE A 240 17.15 -3.85 -0.43
CA ILE A 240 16.12 -4.30 -1.38
C ILE A 240 15.89 -5.82 -1.24
N ASN A 241 16.96 -6.60 -1.23
CA ASN A 241 16.87 -8.06 -1.16
C ASN A 241 16.33 -8.58 0.18
N ARG A 242 16.54 -7.84 1.28
CA ARG A 242 16.06 -8.21 2.62
C ARG A 242 14.57 -7.92 2.86
N VAL A 243 13.97 -7.02 2.10
CA VAL A 243 12.53 -6.76 2.22
C VAL A 243 11.78 -7.96 1.66
N GLU A 244 11.00 -8.61 2.48
CA GLU A 244 10.09 -9.66 2.00
C GLU A 244 9.03 -9.04 1.11
N PHE A 245 8.73 -9.70 0.02
CA PHE A 245 7.70 -9.32 -0.93
C PHE A 245 7.09 -10.59 -1.50
N LEU A 246 6.07 -11.06 -0.82
CA LEU A 246 5.38 -12.28 -1.18
C LEU A 246 4.37 -12.01 -2.30
N PRO A 247 4.13 -13.00 -3.17
CA PRO A 247 3.03 -12.94 -4.13
C PRO A 247 1.70 -13.00 -3.38
N GLY A 248 0.70 -12.30 -3.89
CA GLY A 248 -0.64 -12.33 -3.36
C GLY A 248 -1.65 -11.89 -4.42
N PHE A 249 -2.88 -12.33 -4.27
CA PHE A 249 -4.00 -11.90 -5.10
C PHE A 249 -5.26 -11.76 -4.24
N LYS A 250 -6.21 -10.98 -4.72
CA LYS A 250 -7.58 -10.94 -4.20
C LYS A 250 -8.52 -11.56 -5.23
N LEU A 251 -9.44 -12.35 -4.74
CA LEU A 251 -10.55 -12.88 -5.50
C LEU A 251 -11.86 -12.45 -4.84
N ALA A 252 -12.62 -11.60 -5.51
CA ALA A 252 -13.95 -11.21 -5.06
C ALA A 252 -15.01 -12.08 -5.73
N MET A 253 -15.90 -12.64 -4.95
CA MET A 253 -17.01 -13.47 -5.43
C MET A 253 -18.33 -12.99 -4.84
N LYS A 254 -19.39 -12.97 -5.65
CA LYS A 254 -20.75 -12.63 -5.21
C LYS A 254 -21.58 -13.92 -5.14
N PHE A 255 -22.21 -14.13 -4.02
CA PHE A 255 -23.12 -15.24 -3.78
C PHE A 255 -24.56 -14.74 -3.61
N SER A 256 -25.53 -15.59 -3.90
CA SER A 256 -26.96 -15.25 -3.71
C SER A 256 -27.37 -15.19 -2.25
N GLU A 257 -26.65 -15.91 -1.39
CA GLU A 257 -26.89 -15.94 0.06
C GLU A 257 -25.56 -16.15 0.82
N LYS A 258 -25.51 -15.69 2.04
CA LYS A 258 -24.35 -15.90 2.94
C LYS A 258 -24.43 -17.30 3.54
N PHE A 259 -23.49 -18.18 3.22
CA PHE A 259 -23.37 -19.55 3.77
C PHE A 259 -22.03 -19.77 4.50
N TYR A 260 -21.22 -18.74 4.62
CA TYR A 260 -19.87 -18.78 5.20
C TYR A 260 -19.77 -17.84 6.42
N PRO A 261 -18.84 -18.10 7.35
CA PRO A 261 -18.55 -17.19 8.44
C PRO A 261 -17.95 -15.87 7.96
N ASP A 262 -17.74 -14.92 8.86
CA ASP A 262 -17.17 -13.63 8.48
C ASP A 262 -15.73 -13.75 7.98
N ALA A 263 -14.95 -14.69 8.54
CA ALA A 263 -13.63 -15.02 8.03
C ALA A 263 -13.29 -16.51 8.26
N ILE A 264 -12.51 -17.05 7.34
CA ILE A 264 -11.81 -18.33 7.50
C ILE A 264 -10.33 -18.08 7.27
N ILE A 265 -9.51 -18.42 8.24
CA ILE A 265 -8.06 -18.34 8.19
C ILE A 265 -7.53 -19.76 7.96
N PHE A 266 -6.81 -19.95 6.89
CA PHE A 266 -6.10 -21.21 6.64
C PHE A 266 -4.69 -21.04 7.18
N ASP A 267 -4.37 -21.76 8.25
CA ASP A 267 -3.00 -21.84 8.74
C ASP A 267 -2.25 -22.79 7.80
N SER A 268 -1.41 -22.22 6.98
CA SER A 268 -0.65 -22.99 6.00
C SER A 268 0.68 -23.45 6.58
N ASP A 269 0.67 -24.42 7.46
CA ASP A 269 1.83 -25.31 7.65
C ASP A 269 2.10 -26.18 6.39
N ILE A 270 1.26 -26.03 5.37
CA ILE A 270 1.49 -26.58 4.05
C ILE A 270 2.36 -25.59 3.28
N GLY A 271 3.64 -25.51 3.67
CA GLY A 271 4.67 -24.78 2.92
C GLY A 271 4.50 -23.26 2.95
N ASP A 272 5.09 -22.68 3.95
CA ASP A 272 5.78 -21.37 3.95
C ASP A 272 5.08 -20.13 3.38
N HIS A 273 3.78 -20.09 3.13
CA HIS A 273 3.18 -18.89 2.51
C HIS A 273 1.70 -18.68 2.80
N GLY A 274 1.40 -17.59 3.50
CA GLY A 274 0.28 -16.74 3.14
C GLY A 274 -0.99 -16.90 3.94
N TYR A 275 -1.28 -15.83 4.62
CA TYR A 275 -2.60 -15.52 5.15
C TYR A 275 -3.51 -15.09 3.98
N TYR A 276 -4.69 -15.65 3.91
CA TYR A 276 -5.76 -15.24 2.99
C TYR A 276 -6.92 -14.67 3.78
#